data_fb3142cef2aa6368445ff2b0a3e77ba9
#
_entry.id   fb3142cef2aa6368445ff2b0a3e77ba9
#
_cell.length_a   1.000
_cell.length_b   1.000
_cell.length_c   1.000
_cell.angle_alpha   90.00
_cell.angle_beta   90.00
_cell.angle_gamma   90.00
#
_symmetry.space_group_name_H-M   'P 1'
#
loop_
_entity.id
_entity.type
_entity.pdbx_description
1 polymer ?
#
loop_
_entity_poly.entity_id
_entity_poly.type
_entity_poly.pdbx_seq_one_letter_code
_entity_poly.pdbx_strand_id
1 'polypeptide(L)'
;MTAYTVLQRAAGPKTSELEVEIVERKGLGHPDTLCDSIMEQVAQALARMYRERTGAVRHFNCDKALLVAGDVNHRWGGGSVVAPMRLIMGDRATLTWKGETLDIAGVAVGTARDWIRSHLRHVDPVAHVSYDVAMKPGSLELAGLYARDVVSNDTSATVGYAPMTETERLVLETEGFVNSAGFKTSFPETGEDVKVMGVRTGRSLQVTMAMPLVDRFLADEGDYFERKERARGAVLSHLRSRLGTIDEVSLTVNATDRPGAGLAGIYASVLGISAESADSGEVGRGNRGNGLISFSRPGGSEAIAGKNPIGHVGKIYGMLAFALADRLVASLPALEEVTVWMCSQIGQPLDRPQQIFLLTHLAPDAIPSDVERAAHAIVSEELANLPAFCRALAAGERQVP
;
A
#
# COMPACT_ATOMS: atom_id res chain seq x y z
N MET A 1 31.48 -10.10 9.51
CA MET A 1 30.63 -10.33 8.33
C MET A 1 29.46 -11.18 8.79
N THR A 2 28.26 -10.68 8.67
CA THR A 2 27.07 -11.50 8.90
C THR A 2 27.03 -12.54 7.77
N ALA A 3 27.15 -13.81 8.11
CA ALA A 3 27.35 -14.93 7.16
C ALA A 3 26.19 -15.10 6.14
N TYR A 4 25.14 -14.31 6.25
CA TYR A 4 23.89 -14.39 5.48
C TYR A 4 23.66 -13.19 4.53
N THR A 5 24.62 -12.26 4.37
CA THR A 5 24.49 -11.16 3.40
C THR A 5 25.38 -11.43 2.20
N VAL A 6 24.80 -11.49 1.02
CA VAL A 6 25.49 -11.68 -0.27
C VAL A 6 25.17 -10.49 -1.18
N LEU A 7 26.23 -9.90 -1.77
CA LEU A 7 26.11 -8.86 -2.78
C LEU A 7 26.53 -9.41 -4.14
N GLN A 8 25.71 -9.16 -5.16
CA GLN A 8 25.99 -9.53 -6.54
C GLN A 8 25.75 -8.32 -7.46
N ARG A 9 26.64 -8.13 -8.42
CA ARG A 9 26.42 -7.12 -9.47
C ARG A 9 25.39 -7.64 -10.48
N ALA A 10 24.47 -6.77 -10.86
CA ALA A 10 23.54 -7.04 -11.93
C ALA A 10 24.24 -7.03 -13.30
N ALA A 11 23.82 -7.92 -14.20
CA ALA A 11 24.38 -8.02 -15.55
C ALA A 11 23.55 -7.25 -16.61
N GLY A 12 22.31 -6.91 -16.28
CA GLY A 12 21.36 -6.22 -17.19
C GLY A 12 21.33 -4.70 -16.98
N PRO A 13 20.46 -3.99 -17.71
CA PRO A 13 20.24 -2.56 -17.52
C PRO A 13 19.56 -2.26 -16.18
N LYS A 14 19.69 -1.04 -15.67
CA LYS A 14 18.85 -0.53 -14.56
C LYS A 14 17.38 -0.45 -15.01
N THR A 15 16.46 -0.45 -14.05
CA THR A 15 15.03 -0.37 -14.34
C THR A 15 14.68 0.90 -15.13
N SER A 16 15.32 2.03 -14.82
CA SER A 16 15.15 3.29 -15.53
C SER A 16 15.63 3.26 -16.99
N GLU A 17 16.48 2.32 -17.36
CA GLU A 17 17.08 2.15 -18.70
C GLU A 17 16.31 1.12 -19.56
N LEU A 18 15.30 0.44 -19.00
CA LEU A 18 14.47 -0.48 -19.78
C LEU A 18 13.71 0.29 -20.88
N GLU A 19 13.54 -0.32 -22.04
CA GLU A 19 12.77 0.25 -23.14
C GLU A 19 11.30 0.47 -22.77
N VAL A 20 10.73 -0.46 -22.00
CA VAL A 20 9.34 -0.37 -21.51
C VAL A 20 9.31 -0.51 -20.00
N GLU A 21 8.56 0.37 -19.35
CA GLU A 21 8.31 0.31 -17.92
C GLU A 21 6.81 0.45 -17.66
N ILE A 22 6.25 -0.42 -16.81
CA ILE A 22 4.83 -0.43 -16.46
C ILE A 22 4.69 -0.33 -14.95
N VAL A 23 3.94 0.67 -14.50
CA VAL A 23 3.73 0.96 -13.07
C VAL A 23 2.26 1.25 -12.81
N GLU A 24 1.70 0.62 -11.78
CA GLU A 24 0.34 0.84 -11.31
C GLU A 24 0.33 1.39 -9.88
N ARG A 25 -0.63 2.28 -9.60
CA ARG A 25 -1.02 2.64 -8.23
C ARG A 25 -2.53 2.53 -8.07
N LYS A 26 -2.95 1.80 -7.05
CA LYS A 26 -4.32 1.75 -6.53
C LYS A 26 -4.45 2.83 -5.46
N GLY A 27 -5.26 3.85 -5.71
CA GLY A 27 -5.37 5.01 -4.83
C GLY A 27 -6.16 4.75 -3.55
N LEU A 28 -6.27 5.80 -2.74
CA LEU A 28 -6.84 5.77 -1.40
C LEU A 28 -8.22 5.10 -1.31
N GLY A 29 -9.12 5.36 -2.27
CA GLY A 29 -10.48 4.82 -2.31
C GLY A 29 -10.64 3.50 -3.08
N HIS A 30 -9.55 2.95 -3.65
CA HIS A 30 -9.61 1.65 -4.32
C HIS A 30 -9.94 0.54 -3.31
N PRO A 31 -10.85 -0.41 -3.63
CA PRO A 31 -11.31 -1.41 -2.66
C PRO A 31 -10.20 -2.23 -1.99
N ASP A 32 -9.16 -2.62 -2.74
CA ASP A 32 -8.00 -3.31 -2.17
C ASP A 32 -7.22 -2.43 -1.20
N THR A 33 -7.00 -1.15 -1.55
CA THR A 33 -6.31 -0.18 -0.68
C THR A 33 -7.12 0.12 0.58
N LEU A 34 -8.46 0.15 0.47
CA LEU A 34 -9.35 0.26 1.64
C LEU A 34 -9.12 -0.90 2.61
N CYS A 35 -9.08 -2.15 2.09
CA CYS A 35 -8.81 -3.31 2.92
C CYS A 35 -7.43 -3.23 3.58
N ASP A 36 -6.38 -2.94 2.81
CA ASP A 36 -5.00 -2.83 3.33
C ASP A 36 -4.90 -1.75 4.40
N SER A 37 -5.37 -0.53 4.12
CA SER A 37 -5.26 0.61 5.03
C SER A 37 -6.08 0.42 6.32
N ILE A 38 -7.32 -0.08 6.22
CA ILE A 38 -8.17 -0.34 7.39
C ILE A 38 -7.52 -1.43 8.26
N MET A 39 -7.09 -2.55 7.67
CA MET A 39 -6.51 -3.64 8.45
C MET A 39 -5.14 -3.29 9.04
N GLU A 40 -4.38 -2.41 8.39
CA GLU A 40 -3.17 -1.86 8.98
C GLU A 40 -3.47 -1.02 10.23
N GLN A 41 -4.47 -0.14 10.17
CA GLN A 41 -4.90 0.64 11.33
C GLN A 41 -5.46 -0.25 12.46
N VAL A 42 -6.20 -1.31 12.10
CA VAL A 42 -6.65 -2.33 13.07
C VAL A 42 -5.45 -3.02 13.73
N ALA A 43 -4.42 -3.40 12.96
CA ALA A 43 -3.21 -4.01 13.53
C ALA A 43 -2.50 -3.08 14.52
N GLN A 44 -2.38 -1.78 14.21
CA GLN A 44 -1.81 -0.79 15.10
C GLN A 44 -2.67 -0.56 16.36
N ALA A 45 -4.00 -0.52 16.20
CA ALA A 45 -4.94 -0.37 17.31
C ALA A 45 -4.90 -1.59 18.26
N LEU A 46 -4.84 -2.81 17.70
CA LEU A 46 -4.67 -4.04 18.48
C LEU A 46 -3.32 -4.06 19.21
N ALA A 47 -2.23 -3.68 18.55
CA ALA A 47 -0.90 -3.60 19.18
C ALA A 47 -0.91 -2.63 20.38
N ARG A 48 -1.57 -1.49 20.25
CA ARG A 48 -1.77 -0.48 21.31
C ARG A 48 -2.59 -1.03 22.46
N MET A 49 -3.78 -1.57 22.17
CA MET A 49 -4.69 -2.18 23.15
C MET A 49 -4.02 -3.30 23.94
N TYR A 50 -3.29 -4.22 23.26
CA TYR A 50 -2.57 -5.29 23.94
C TYR A 50 -1.49 -4.74 24.88
N ARG A 51 -0.72 -3.75 24.47
CA ARG A 51 0.31 -3.12 25.31
C ARG A 51 -0.32 -2.50 26.57
N GLU A 52 -1.41 -1.81 26.43
CA GLU A 52 -2.13 -1.17 27.55
C GLU A 52 -2.74 -2.20 28.51
N ARG A 53 -3.39 -3.24 27.97
CA ARG A 53 -4.13 -4.22 28.79
C ARG A 53 -3.27 -5.33 29.34
N THR A 54 -2.15 -5.64 28.71
CA THR A 54 -1.35 -6.85 29.06
C THR A 54 0.13 -6.57 29.29
N GLY A 55 0.59 -5.33 29.10
CA GLY A 55 1.99 -4.91 29.23
C GLY A 55 2.86 -5.21 28.00
N ALA A 56 2.36 -5.95 27.00
CA ALA A 56 3.10 -6.27 25.79
C ALA A 56 2.16 -6.52 24.61
N VAL A 57 2.66 -6.37 23.38
CA VAL A 57 1.91 -6.80 22.18
C VAL A 57 1.79 -8.31 22.18
N ARG A 58 0.58 -8.82 21.98
CA ARG A 58 0.28 -10.27 21.94
C ARG A 58 0.20 -10.78 20.52
N HIS A 59 0.15 -12.08 20.36
CA HIS A 59 -0.04 -12.71 19.05
C HIS A 59 -1.35 -12.25 18.41
N PHE A 60 -1.25 -11.75 17.22
CA PHE A 60 -2.35 -11.56 16.27
C PHE A 60 -1.80 -11.53 14.85
N ASN A 61 -2.65 -11.83 13.90
CA ASN A 61 -2.51 -11.55 12.48
C ASN A 61 -3.90 -11.22 11.96
N CYS A 62 -4.07 -10.10 11.29
CA CYS A 62 -5.35 -9.65 10.75
C CYS A 62 -5.21 -9.21 9.26
N ASP A 63 -4.37 -9.92 8.52
CA ASP A 63 -4.14 -9.71 7.10
C ASP A 63 -5.14 -10.46 6.18
N LYS A 64 -6.29 -10.84 6.71
CA LYS A 64 -7.37 -11.52 5.99
C LYS A 64 -8.65 -10.70 6.11
N ALA A 65 -8.85 -9.78 5.19
CA ALA A 65 -10.11 -9.06 5.07
C ALA A 65 -10.60 -9.02 3.64
N LEU A 66 -11.92 -8.99 3.51
CA LEU A 66 -12.66 -8.89 2.25
C LEU A 66 -13.68 -7.77 2.38
N LEU A 67 -13.62 -6.78 1.49
CA LEU A 67 -14.66 -5.77 1.30
C LEU A 67 -15.54 -6.23 0.14
N VAL A 68 -16.73 -6.74 0.46
CA VAL A 68 -17.75 -7.11 -0.52
C VAL A 68 -18.46 -5.85 -0.98
N ALA A 69 -18.58 -5.67 -2.28
CA ALA A 69 -19.28 -4.52 -2.86
C ALA A 69 -20.74 -4.45 -2.42
N GLY A 70 -21.24 -3.21 -2.31
CA GLY A 70 -22.64 -2.90 -2.05
C GLY A 70 -23.48 -2.91 -3.33
N ASP A 71 -24.60 -2.17 -3.27
CA ASP A 71 -25.47 -1.89 -4.42
C ASP A 71 -26.02 -0.47 -4.34
N VAL A 72 -26.08 0.24 -5.47
CA VAL A 72 -26.53 1.62 -5.56
C VAL A 72 -27.44 1.86 -6.77
N ASN A 73 -28.32 2.84 -6.64
CA ASN A 73 -29.07 3.41 -7.76
C ASN A 73 -28.48 4.76 -8.14
N HIS A 74 -27.86 4.86 -9.32
CA HIS A 74 -27.35 6.11 -9.86
C HIS A 74 -28.47 7.02 -10.35
N ARG A 75 -28.31 8.33 -10.11
CA ARG A 75 -29.22 9.35 -10.64
C ARG A 75 -28.49 10.69 -10.77
N TRP A 76 -28.79 11.45 -11.83
CA TRP A 76 -28.34 12.82 -11.94
C TRP A 76 -28.82 13.64 -10.72
N GLY A 77 -27.90 14.41 -10.11
CA GLY A 77 -28.18 15.20 -8.91
C GLY A 77 -28.19 14.40 -7.60
N GLY A 78 -27.82 13.12 -7.61
CA GLY A 78 -27.61 12.28 -6.43
C GLY A 78 -28.44 11.01 -6.43
N GLY A 79 -27.73 9.89 -6.49
CA GLY A 79 -28.27 8.54 -6.33
C GLY A 79 -28.44 8.13 -4.86
N SER A 80 -28.63 6.84 -4.62
CA SER A 80 -28.84 6.29 -3.27
C SER A 80 -28.22 4.91 -3.13
N VAL A 81 -27.75 4.59 -1.92
CA VAL A 81 -27.30 3.24 -1.56
C VAL A 81 -28.52 2.34 -1.36
N VAL A 82 -28.54 1.20 -2.04
CA VAL A 82 -29.59 0.16 -1.95
C VAL A 82 -29.19 -0.91 -0.93
N ALA A 83 -27.93 -1.37 -1.00
CA ALA A 83 -27.37 -2.31 -0.05
C ALA A 83 -25.97 -1.83 0.40
N PRO A 84 -25.67 -1.84 1.71
CA PRO A 84 -24.35 -1.44 2.19
C PRO A 84 -23.28 -2.42 1.74
N MET A 85 -22.06 -1.90 1.58
CA MET A 85 -20.84 -2.72 1.51
C MET A 85 -20.70 -3.59 2.77
N ARG A 86 -19.99 -4.72 2.67
CA ARG A 86 -19.74 -5.58 3.82
C ARG A 86 -18.23 -5.80 3.98
N LEU A 87 -17.67 -5.32 5.10
CA LEU A 87 -16.28 -5.55 5.46
C LEU A 87 -16.19 -6.75 6.41
N ILE A 88 -15.59 -7.84 5.92
CA ILE A 88 -15.34 -9.07 6.66
C ILE A 88 -13.88 -9.04 7.11
N MET A 89 -13.63 -9.05 8.42
CA MET A 89 -12.30 -8.98 9.03
C MET A 89 -12.00 -10.30 9.72
N GLY A 90 -11.02 -11.04 9.22
CA GLY A 90 -10.72 -12.40 9.69
C GLY A 90 -9.33 -12.58 10.27
N ASP A 91 -8.97 -13.84 10.44
CA ASP A 91 -7.72 -14.44 10.88
C ASP A 91 -7.62 -14.61 12.42
N ARG A 92 -6.52 -14.23 13.07
CA ARG A 92 -6.17 -14.65 14.41
C ARG A 92 -5.89 -13.48 15.35
N ALA A 93 -6.35 -13.61 16.61
CA ALA A 93 -6.04 -12.64 17.65
C ALA A 93 -6.00 -13.34 19.03
N THR A 94 -5.31 -12.75 20.01
CA THR A 94 -5.40 -13.16 21.41
C THR A 94 -6.70 -12.61 22.00
N LEU A 95 -7.71 -13.48 22.16
CA LEU A 95 -9.06 -13.08 22.59
C LEU A 95 -9.21 -12.97 24.10
N THR A 96 -8.32 -13.62 24.88
CA THR A 96 -8.38 -13.63 26.35
C THR A 96 -7.00 -13.43 26.95
N TRP A 97 -6.94 -12.77 28.10
CA TRP A 97 -5.72 -12.60 28.88
C TRP A 97 -6.01 -12.71 30.37
N LYS A 98 -5.32 -13.66 31.07
CA LYS A 98 -5.51 -13.93 32.52
C LYS A 98 -6.99 -14.11 32.91
N GLY A 99 -7.78 -14.76 32.05
CA GLY A 99 -9.20 -15.02 32.27
C GLY A 99 -10.15 -13.89 31.86
N GLU A 100 -9.65 -12.73 31.49
CA GLU A 100 -10.47 -11.63 30.98
C GLU A 100 -10.60 -11.70 29.44
N THR A 101 -11.79 -11.42 28.92
CA THR A 101 -12.05 -11.28 27.48
C THR A 101 -11.59 -9.90 27.02
N LEU A 102 -10.88 -9.86 25.91
CA LEU A 102 -10.45 -8.63 25.23
C LEU A 102 -11.42 -8.30 24.10
N ASP A 103 -11.85 -7.04 24.01
CA ASP A 103 -12.81 -6.58 22.99
C ASP A 103 -12.13 -6.35 21.63
N ILE A 104 -11.71 -7.42 20.99
CA ILE A 104 -11.08 -7.37 19.66
C ILE A 104 -12.05 -6.85 18.60
N ALA A 105 -13.31 -7.28 18.66
CA ALA A 105 -14.31 -6.90 17.68
C ALA A 105 -14.66 -5.40 17.77
N GLY A 106 -14.83 -4.88 18.98
CA GLY A 106 -15.08 -3.45 19.19
C GLY A 106 -13.91 -2.58 18.72
N VAL A 107 -12.67 -2.98 19.00
CA VAL A 107 -11.47 -2.29 18.50
C VAL A 107 -11.42 -2.31 16.99
N ALA A 108 -11.64 -3.46 16.35
CA ALA A 108 -11.57 -3.58 14.90
C ALA A 108 -12.65 -2.72 14.19
N VAL A 109 -13.90 -2.83 14.62
CA VAL A 109 -15.02 -2.06 14.03
C VAL A 109 -14.88 -0.56 14.31
N GLY A 110 -14.50 -0.17 15.53
CA GLY A 110 -14.27 1.22 15.88
C GLY A 110 -13.18 1.85 14.99
N THR A 111 -12.05 1.17 14.86
CA THR A 111 -10.93 1.63 14.02
C THR A 111 -11.33 1.72 12.55
N ALA A 112 -12.03 0.73 12.00
CA ALA A 112 -12.51 0.75 10.61
C ALA A 112 -13.44 1.95 10.35
N ARG A 113 -14.39 2.22 11.27
CA ARG A 113 -15.30 3.37 11.18
C ARG A 113 -14.58 4.70 11.21
N ASP A 114 -13.59 4.83 12.09
CA ASP A 114 -12.81 6.08 12.23
C ASP A 114 -11.94 6.32 11.01
N TRP A 115 -11.34 5.26 10.44
CA TRP A 115 -10.57 5.36 9.21
C TRP A 115 -11.46 5.82 8.04
N ILE A 116 -12.62 5.17 7.81
CA ILE A 116 -13.57 5.52 6.74
C ILE A 116 -14.02 6.97 6.89
N ARG A 117 -14.41 7.39 8.08
CA ARG A 117 -14.87 8.76 8.35
C ARG A 117 -13.82 9.82 8.04
N SER A 118 -12.54 9.51 8.28
CA SER A 118 -11.45 10.47 8.10
C SER A 118 -10.91 10.51 6.67
N HIS A 119 -11.14 9.48 5.83
CA HIS A 119 -10.52 9.37 4.52
C HIS A 119 -11.51 9.38 3.34
N LEU A 120 -12.77 9.02 3.56
CA LEU A 120 -13.79 8.93 2.50
C LEU A 120 -14.89 9.96 2.72
N ARG A 121 -14.90 11.01 1.90
CA ARG A 121 -15.78 12.19 2.09
C ARG A 121 -17.27 11.89 1.95
N HIS A 122 -17.63 10.84 1.21
CA HIS A 122 -19.02 10.55 0.85
C HIS A 122 -19.52 9.22 1.44
N VAL A 123 -18.69 8.50 2.20
CA VAL A 123 -19.04 7.24 2.84
C VAL A 123 -19.39 7.44 4.31
N ASP A 124 -20.63 7.17 4.69
CA ASP A 124 -21.01 7.06 6.10
C ASP A 124 -20.63 5.66 6.60
N PRO A 125 -19.71 5.52 7.58
CA PRO A 125 -19.25 4.22 8.05
C PRO A 125 -20.29 3.39 8.80
N VAL A 126 -21.45 3.96 9.11
CA VAL A 126 -22.55 3.26 9.81
C VAL A 126 -23.67 2.88 8.84
N ALA A 127 -24.04 3.81 7.94
CA ALA A 127 -25.14 3.60 7.01
C ALA A 127 -24.69 2.80 5.76
N HIS A 128 -23.45 3.00 5.29
CA HIS A 128 -22.99 2.47 4.01
C HIS A 128 -22.07 1.24 4.14
N VAL A 129 -21.71 0.83 5.37
CA VAL A 129 -20.83 -0.33 5.60
C VAL A 129 -21.35 -1.18 6.76
N SER A 130 -21.51 -2.47 6.52
CA SER A 130 -21.71 -3.49 7.54
C SER A 130 -20.39 -4.19 7.88
N TYR A 131 -20.22 -4.66 9.11
CA TYR A 131 -18.97 -5.23 9.61
C TYR A 131 -19.19 -6.64 10.16
N ASP A 132 -18.30 -7.55 9.77
CA ASP A 132 -18.27 -8.92 10.26
C ASP A 132 -16.85 -9.23 10.78
N VAL A 133 -16.73 -9.51 12.08
CA VAL A 133 -15.44 -9.81 12.72
C VAL A 133 -15.34 -11.30 13.01
N ALA A 134 -14.64 -12.02 12.14
CA ALA A 134 -14.46 -13.46 12.16
C ALA A 134 -13.09 -13.89 12.73
N MET A 135 -12.47 -13.08 13.60
CA MET A 135 -11.18 -13.38 14.21
C MET A 135 -11.30 -14.52 15.22
N LYS A 136 -10.34 -15.45 15.22
CA LYS A 136 -10.28 -16.63 16.09
C LYS A 136 -8.99 -16.64 16.91
N PRO A 137 -8.92 -17.43 18.02
CA PRO A 137 -7.68 -17.61 18.75
C PRO A 137 -6.55 -18.16 17.86
N GLY A 138 -5.32 -17.68 18.08
CA GLY A 138 -4.13 -18.25 17.44
C GLY A 138 -3.82 -19.67 17.96
N SER A 139 -2.94 -20.40 17.25
CA SER A 139 -2.42 -21.67 17.74
C SER A 139 -1.62 -21.46 19.03
N LEU A 140 -1.59 -22.49 19.90
CA LEU A 140 -0.83 -22.43 21.16
C LEU A 140 0.67 -22.26 20.90
N GLU A 141 1.17 -22.86 19.83
CA GLU A 141 2.57 -22.78 19.40
C GLU A 141 2.95 -21.33 19.04
N LEU A 142 2.22 -20.71 18.12
CA LEU A 142 2.48 -19.33 17.71
C LEU A 142 2.27 -18.32 18.85
N ALA A 143 1.25 -18.51 19.68
CA ALA A 143 1.07 -17.69 20.87
C ALA A 143 2.24 -17.80 21.86
N GLY A 144 2.86 -18.99 21.94
CA GLY A 144 4.04 -19.28 22.75
C GLY A 144 5.31 -18.55 22.30
N LEU A 145 5.46 -18.29 20.99
CA LEU A 145 6.60 -17.52 20.46
C LEU A 145 6.59 -16.07 20.97
N TYR A 146 5.42 -15.45 21.05
CA TYR A 146 5.27 -14.07 21.56
C TYR A 146 5.38 -13.94 23.08
N ALA A 147 5.44 -15.06 23.80
CA ALA A 147 5.56 -15.06 25.25
C ALA A 147 7.01 -15.10 25.76
N ARG A 148 7.96 -15.46 24.91
CA ARG A 148 9.37 -15.70 25.31
C ARG A 148 10.33 -14.68 24.70
N ASP A 149 10.44 -14.64 23.36
CA ASP A 149 11.35 -13.77 22.63
C ASP A 149 10.69 -13.27 21.34
N VAL A 150 11.15 -12.11 20.83
CA VAL A 150 10.72 -11.58 19.52
C VAL A 150 11.48 -12.36 18.43
N VAL A 151 10.86 -13.47 17.99
CA VAL A 151 11.41 -14.33 16.93
C VAL A 151 10.53 -14.29 15.70
N SER A 152 11.08 -14.75 14.59
CA SER A 152 10.38 -14.89 13.32
C SER A 152 9.18 -15.83 13.46
N ASN A 153 7.99 -15.35 13.15
CA ASN A 153 6.75 -16.13 13.20
C ASN A 153 6.53 -17.00 11.98
N ASP A 154 7.34 -16.81 10.91
CA ASP A 154 7.17 -17.51 9.65
C ASP A 154 8.50 -17.67 8.91
N THR A 155 8.56 -18.66 8.00
CA THR A 155 9.58 -18.76 6.96
C THR A 155 9.05 -18.11 5.71
N SER A 156 9.50 -16.88 5.41
CA SER A 156 8.99 -16.04 4.33
C SER A 156 10.11 -15.26 3.66
N ALA A 157 9.84 -14.79 2.44
CA ALA A 157 10.76 -13.95 1.68
C ALA A 157 10.06 -12.68 1.22
N THR A 158 10.78 -11.57 1.33
CA THR A 158 10.32 -10.24 0.91
C THR A 158 11.35 -9.56 0.03
N VAL A 159 10.92 -8.54 -0.72
CA VAL A 159 11.79 -7.78 -1.61
C VAL A 159 11.46 -6.29 -1.53
N GLY A 160 12.52 -5.46 -1.55
CA GLY A 160 12.45 -4.02 -1.72
C GLY A 160 13.52 -3.56 -2.70
N TYR A 161 13.40 -2.33 -3.20
CA TYR A 161 14.32 -1.79 -4.19
C TYR A 161 14.37 -0.26 -4.11
N ALA A 162 15.46 0.32 -4.56
CA ALA A 162 15.69 1.75 -4.70
C ALA A 162 16.75 2.03 -5.79
N PRO A 163 16.75 3.27 -6.36
CA PRO A 163 15.78 4.34 -6.17
C PRO A 163 14.49 4.08 -6.96
N MET A 164 13.45 4.86 -6.70
CA MET A 164 12.30 4.93 -7.60
C MET A 164 12.74 5.51 -8.94
N THR A 165 12.21 4.95 -10.04
CA THR A 165 12.34 5.55 -11.36
C THR A 165 11.50 6.81 -11.48
N GLU A 166 11.70 7.58 -12.54
CA GLU A 166 10.84 8.72 -12.85
C GLU A 166 9.38 8.31 -13.11
N THR A 167 9.16 7.17 -13.77
CA THR A 167 7.81 6.62 -14.02
C THR A 167 7.14 6.25 -12.69
N GLU A 168 7.84 5.54 -11.81
CA GLU A 168 7.35 5.17 -10.48
C GLU A 168 6.95 6.42 -9.67
N ARG A 169 7.81 7.43 -9.64
CA ARG A 169 7.56 8.69 -8.95
C ARG A 169 6.36 9.44 -9.52
N LEU A 170 6.25 9.58 -10.85
CA LEU A 170 5.14 10.28 -11.49
C LEU A 170 3.79 9.59 -11.24
N VAL A 171 3.74 8.25 -11.26
CA VAL A 171 2.51 7.50 -10.96
C VAL A 171 2.10 7.70 -9.50
N LEU A 172 3.04 7.62 -8.56
CA LEU A 172 2.79 7.84 -7.14
C LEU A 172 2.31 9.27 -6.86
N GLU A 173 3.02 10.26 -7.39
CA GLU A 173 2.70 11.69 -7.21
C GLU A 173 1.37 12.07 -7.86
N THR A 174 0.98 11.43 -8.97
CA THR A 174 -0.29 11.69 -9.66
C THR A 174 -1.48 11.31 -8.78
N GLU A 175 -1.46 10.12 -8.20
CA GLU A 175 -2.52 9.69 -7.28
C GLU A 175 -2.56 10.58 -6.04
N GLY A 176 -1.41 10.84 -5.42
CA GLY A 176 -1.32 11.73 -4.26
C GLY A 176 -1.81 13.15 -4.54
N PHE A 177 -1.56 13.69 -5.75
CA PHE A 177 -2.09 14.99 -6.17
C PHE A 177 -3.60 14.98 -6.29
N VAL A 178 -4.16 13.97 -6.98
CA VAL A 178 -5.62 13.85 -7.20
C VAL A 178 -6.37 13.63 -5.88
N ASN A 179 -5.80 12.90 -4.93
CA ASN A 179 -6.39 12.69 -3.60
C ASN A 179 -5.97 13.74 -2.55
N SER A 180 -5.22 14.78 -2.96
CA SER A 180 -4.87 15.88 -2.06
C SER A 180 -6.09 16.73 -1.67
N ALA A 181 -6.08 17.32 -0.48
CA ALA A 181 -7.12 18.23 -0.02
C ALA A 181 -7.31 19.44 -0.96
N GLY A 182 -6.22 19.96 -1.54
CA GLY A 182 -6.28 21.08 -2.49
C GLY A 182 -7.00 20.70 -3.77
N PHE A 183 -6.71 19.52 -4.34
CA PHE A 183 -7.40 19.04 -5.53
C PHE A 183 -8.88 18.78 -5.25
N LYS A 184 -9.19 18.09 -4.15
CA LYS A 184 -10.59 17.80 -3.75
C LYS A 184 -11.41 19.04 -3.43
N THR A 185 -10.79 20.13 -2.99
CA THR A 185 -11.45 21.44 -2.84
C THR A 185 -11.76 22.07 -4.19
N SER A 186 -10.87 21.94 -5.16
CA SER A 186 -11.04 22.52 -6.51
C SER A 186 -11.97 21.69 -7.41
N PHE A 187 -12.02 20.38 -7.18
CA PHE A 187 -12.79 19.39 -7.93
C PHE A 187 -13.58 18.49 -6.95
N PRO A 188 -14.57 19.04 -6.21
CA PRO A 188 -15.27 18.31 -5.15
C PRO A 188 -16.05 17.10 -5.66
N GLU A 189 -16.38 17.09 -6.95
CA GLU A 189 -17.06 15.99 -7.64
C GLU A 189 -16.20 14.75 -7.81
N THR A 190 -14.87 14.81 -7.69
CA THR A 190 -14.00 13.66 -7.90
C THR A 190 -13.97 12.75 -6.67
N GLY A 191 -14.19 11.45 -6.85
CA GLY A 191 -14.12 10.45 -5.77
C GLY A 191 -12.68 10.08 -5.37
N GLU A 192 -12.55 9.33 -4.29
CA GLU A 192 -11.26 8.89 -3.76
C GLU A 192 -10.71 7.64 -4.46
N ASP A 193 -11.54 6.87 -5.18
CA ASP A 193 -11.11 5.67 -5.92
C ASP A 193 -10.40 6.05 -7.21
N VAL A 194 -9.14 6.40 -7.07
CA VAL A 194 -8.27 6.76 -8.18
C VAL A 194 -7.29 5.64 -8.45
N LYS A 195 -7.33 5.08 -9.66
CA LYS A 195 -6.33 4.10 -10.12
C LYS A 195 -5.50 4.72 -11.23
N VAL A 196 -4.18 4.67 -11.11
CA VAL A 196 -3.25 5.23 -12.09
C VAL A 196 -2.38 4.12 -12.65
N MET A 197 -2.34 4.01 -13.98
CA MET A 197 -1.42 3.14 -14.73
C MET A 197 -0.53 3.99 -15.61
N GLY A 198 0.79 3.91 -15.41
CA GLY A 198 1.80 4.52 -16.26
C GLY A 198 2.48 3.46 -17.12
N VAL A 199 2.53 3.71 -18.43
CA VAL A 199 3.30 2.91 -19.40
C VAL A 199 4.29 3.83 -20.08
N ARG A 200 5.58 3.67 -19.79
CA ARG A 200 6.66 4.38 -20.45
C ARG A 200 7.26 3.51 -21.56
N THR A 201 7.43 4.08 -22.72
CA THR A 201 8.20 3.50 -23.84
C THR A 201 9.24 4.52 -24.29
N GLY A 202 10.50 4.17 -24.21
CA GLY A 202 11.61 5.11 -24.40
C GLY A 202 11.47 6.32 -23.47
N ARG A 203 11.23 7.51 -24.03
CA ARG A 203 11.06 8.77 -23.28
C ARG A 203 9.62 9.31 -23.33
N SER A 204 8.64 8.49 -23.73
CA SER A 204 7.22 8.85 -23.78
C SER A 204 6.45 8.08 -22.71
N LEU A 205 5.66 8.78 -21.87
CA LEU A 205 4.82 8.22 -20.81
C LEU A 205 3.34 8.35 -21.16
N GLN A 206 2.65 7.24 -21.21
CA GLN A 206 1.19 7.17 -21.31
C GLN A 206 0.60 6.89 -19.94
N VAL A 207 -0.24 7.79 -19.43
CA VAL A 207 -0.95 7.61 -18.16
C VAL A 207 -2.41 7.34 -18.45
N THR A 208 -2.94 6.24 -17.91
CA THR A 208 -4.37 5.95 -17.87
C THR A 208 -4.84 6.04 -16.43
N MET A 209 -5.87 6.83 -16.18
CA MET A 209 -6.41 7.04 -14.84
C MET A 209 -7.90 6.72 -14.83
N ALA A 210 -8.34 5.90 -13.88
CA ALA A 210 -9.74 5.77 -13.50
C ALA A 210 -10.00 6.71 -12.32
N MET A 211 -11.07 7.49 -12.38
CA MET A 211 -11.47 8.46 -11.36
C MET A 211 -12.99 8.65 -11.41
N PRO A 212 -13.75 8.15 -10.44
CA PRO A 212 -15.21 8.34 -10.43
C PRO A 212 -15.58 9.80 -10.18
N LEU A 213 -16.66 10.26 -10.79
CA LEU A 213 -17.29 11.53 -10.46
C LEU A 213 -18.57 11.26 -9.67
N VAL A 214 -18.70 11.95 -8.53
CA VAL A 214 -19.83 11.75 -7.61
C VAL A 214 -21.10 12.38 -8.17
N ASP A 215 -22.12 11.58 -8.38
CA ASP A 215 -23.33 11.91 -9.14
C ASP A 215 -24.16 13.08 -8.57
N ARG A 216 -24.09 13.33 -7.26
CA ARG A 216 -24.74 14.50 -6.63
C ARG A 216 -24.28 15.85 -7.14
N PHE A 217 -23.09 15.89 -7.75
CA PHE A 217 -22.51 17.09 -8.34
C PHE A 217 -22.80 17.22 -9.85
N LEU A 218 -23.44 16.20 -10.44
CA LEU A 218 -23.66 16.08 -11.87
C LEU A 218 -25.10 16.39 -12.23
N ALA A 219 -25.31 17.42 -13.05
CA ALA A 219 -26.63 17.78 -13.51
C ALA A 219 -27.12 16.86 -14.65
N ASP A 220 -26.20 16.53 -15.57
CA ASP A 220 -26.43 15.70 -16.76
C ASP A 220 -25.11 15.16 -17.32
N GLU A 221 -25.19 14.48 -18.47
CA GLU A 221 -24.02 13.90 -19.14
C GLU A 221 -23.05 14.98 -19.67
N GLY A 222 -23.53 16.12 -20.12
CA GLY A 222 -22.69 17.22 -20.60
C GLY A 222 -21.85 17.80 -19.47
N ASP A 223 -22.46 18.05 -18.31
CA ASP A 223 -21.77 18.52 -17.09
C ASP A 223 -20.73 17.50 -16.61
N TYR A 224 -20.99 16.18 -16.71
CA TYR A 224 -20.00 15.13 -16.42
C TYR A 224 -18.75 15.30 -17.30
N PHE A 225 -18.91 15.38 -18.62
CA PHE A 225 -17.77 15.47 -19.53
C PHE A 225 -16.99 16.79 -19.35
N GLU A 226 -17.67 17.91 -19.10
CA GLU A 226 -17.05 19.21 -18.82
C GLU A 226 -16.18 19.12 -17.56
N ARG A 227 -16.73 18.61 -16.45
CA ARG A 227 -15.99 18.46 -15.16
C ARG A 227 -14.81 17.51 -15.30
N LYS A 228 -15.03 16.36 -15.96
CA LYS A 228 -13.94 15.41 -16.23
C LYS A 228 -12.79 16.04 -16.98
N GLU A 229 -13.08 16.82 -18.04
CA GLU A 229 -12.04 17.46 -18.84
C GLU A 229 -11.29 18.56 -18.08
N ARG A 230 -11.97 19.32 -17.22
CA ARG A 230 -11.33 20.30 -16.34
C ARG A 230 -10.38 19.62 -15.36
N ALA A 231 -10.82 18.57 -14.70
CA ALA A 231 -9.99 17.78 -13.78
C ALA A 231 -8.80 17.13 -14.51
N ARG A 232 -9.04 16.53 -15.70
CA ARG A 232 -7.99 15.98 -16.57
C ARG A 232 -6.94 17.02 -16.93
N GLY A 233 -7.36 18.23 -17.29
CA GLY A 233 -6.46 19.34 -17.60
C GLY A 233 -5.53 19.72 -16.44
N ALA A 234 -6.06 19.76 -15.22
CA ALA A 234 -5.29 20.03 -14.01
C ALA A 234 -4.26 18.93 -13.72
N VAL A 235 -4.65 17.66 -13.86
CA VAL A 235 -3.74 16.51 -13.66
C VAL A 235 -2.65 16.49 -14.73
N LEU A 236 -2.98 16.72 -15.99
CA LEU A 236 -2.00 16.78 -17.08
C LEU A 236 -1.00 17.92 -16.89
N SER A 237 -1.46 19.07 -16.42
CA SER A 237 -0.58 20.22 -16.08
C SER A 237 0.37 19.85 -14.92
N HIS A 238 -0.14 19.19 -13.89
CA HIS A 238 0.69 18.69 -12.79
C HIS A 238 1.76 17.71 -13.31
N LEU A 239 1.40 16.70 -14.06
CA LEU A 239 2.33 15.74 -14.67
C LEU A 239 3.43 16.45 -15.46
N ARG A 240 3.06 17.37 -16.37
CA ARG A 240 4.03 18.12 -17.18
C ARG A 240 5.01 18.94 -16.36
N SER A 241 4.57 19.48 -15.22
CA SER A 241 5.44 20.26 -14.33
C SER A 241 6.46 19.40 -13.55
N ARG A 242 6.32 18.07 -13.58
CA ARG A 242 7.14 17.09 -12.84
C ARG A 242 8.07 16.27 -13.72
N LEU A 243 8.02 16.46 -15.03
CA LEU A 243 8.88 15.74 -15.97
C LEU A 243 10.35 16.11 -15.75
N GLY A 244 11.22 15.11 -15.85
CA GLY A 244 12.67 15.23 -15.76
C GLY A 244 13.35 14.73 -17.04
N THR A 245 13.48 13.40 -17.19
CA THR A 245 14.08 12.74 -18.35
C THR A 245 13.05 12.27 -19.38
N ILE A 246 11.77 12.20 -19.01
CA ILE A 246 10.66 11.89 -19.90
C ILE A 246 10.33 13.14 -20.71
N ASP A 247 10.25 13.02 -22.04
CA ASP A 247 10.02 14.16 -22.95
C ASP A 247 8.53 14.46 -23.13
N GLU A 248 7.71 13.42 -23.15
CA GLU A 248 6.28 13.55 -23.45
C GLU A 248 5.42 12.76 -22.46
N VAL A 249 4.30 13.36 -22.07
CA VAL A 249 3.27 12.69 -21.28
C VAL A 249 1.89 12.89 -21.87
N SER A 250 1.14 11.81 -21.97
CA SER A 250 -0.29 11.81 -22.31
C SER A 250 -1.11 11.28 -21.13
N LEU A 251 -2.37 11.75 -21.01
CA LEU A 251 -3.29 11.35 -19.96
C LEU A 251 -4.66 11.04 -20.54
N THR A 252 -5.12 9.81 -20.30
CA THR A 252 -6.50 9.36 -20.55
C THR A 252 -7.21 9.15 -19.22
N VAL A 253 -8.38 9.75 -19.04
CA VAL A 253 -9.21 9.59 -17.84
C VAL A 253 -10.49 8.87 -18.22
N ASN A 254 -10.84 7.79 -17.48
CA ASN A 254 -12.05 6.99 -17.68
C ASN A 254 -12.20 6.54 -19.14
N ALA A 255 -11.27 5.71 -19.61
CA ALA A 255 -11.12 5.31 -21.02
C ALA A 255 -12.35 4.61 -21.62
N THR A 256 -13.26 4.11 -20.79
CA THR A 256 -14.49 3.40 -21.21
C THR A 256 -15.69 4.34 -21.40
N ASP A 257 -15.55 5.62 -21.09
CA ASP A 257 -16.65 6.57 -21.19
C ASP A 257 -17.16 6.71 -22.65
N ARG A 258 -18.48 6.70 -22.81
CA ARG A 258 -19.17 6.75 -24.11
C ARG A 258 -20.21 7.86 -24.11
N PRO A 259 -19.95 8.99 -24.79
CA PRO A 259 -20.95 10.04 -24.96
C PRO A 259 -22.24 9.53 -25.61
N GLY A 260 -23.38 10.01 -25.13
CA GLY A 260 -24.71 9.61 -25.62
C GLY A 260 -25.28 8.35 -24.98
N ALA A 261 -24.56 7.70 -24.02
CA ALA A 261 -25.03 6.50 -23.34
C ALA A 261 -25.61 6.77 -21.93
N GLY A 262 -25.67 8.04 -21.51
CA GLY A 262 -26.16 8.44 -20.19
C GLY A 262 -25.32 7.85 -19.06
N LEU A 263 -25.92 7.66 -17.89
CA LEU A 263 -25.26 7.10 -16.71
C LEU A 263 -24.60 5.72 -16.95
N ALA A 264 -25.14 4.92 -17.84
CA ALA A 264 -24.60 3.61 -18.19
C ALA A 264 -23.30 3.67 -19.03
N GLY A 265 -22.96 4.84 -19.53
CA GLY A 265 -21.76 5.05 -20.37
C GLY A 265 -20.64 5.82 -19.72
N ILE A 266 -20.72 6.14 -18.44
CA ILE A 266 -19.75 7.00 -17.73
C ILE A 266 -19.37 6.40 -16.36
N TYR A 267 -18.25 6.85 -15.80
CA TYR A 267 -17.85 6.46 -14.45
C TYR A 267 -18.40 7.45 -13.40
N ALA A 268 -19.73 7.39 -13.20
CA ALA A 268 -20.41 8.08 -12.09
C ALA A 268 -20.42 7.18 -10.85
N SER A 269 -20.46 7.78 -9.66
CA SER A 269 -20.48 7.09 -8.36
C SER A 269 -21.37 7.84 -7.37
N VAL A 270 -22.02 7.13 -6.47
CA VAL A 270 -22.80 7.71 -5.35
C VAL A 270 -21.88 8.08 -4.19
N LEU A 271 -20.90 7.23 -3.89
CA LEU A 271 -20.02 7.33 -2.73
C LEU A 271 -18.57 7.74 -3.08
N GLY A 272 -18.24 7.86 -4.36
CA GLY A 272 -16.88 8.19 -4.82
C GLY A 272 -15.92 7.01 -4.84
N ILE A 273 -16.42 5.78 -4.71
CA ILE A 273 -15.62 4.55 -4.69
C ILE A 273 -16.32 3.43 -5.46
N SER A 274 -15.56 2.55 -6.12
CA SER A 274 -16.11 1.40 -6.88
C SER A 274 -16.70 0.32 -5.99
N ALA A 275 -16.29 0.23 -4.73
CA ALA A 275 -16.85 -0.74 -3.78
C ALA A 275 -18.34 -0.53 -3.48
N GLU A 276 -18.92 0.60 -3.87
CA GLU A 276 -20.35 0.83 -3.72
C GLU A 276 -21.23 -0.13 -4.53
N SER A 277 -20.71 -0.65 -5.70
CA SER A 277 -21.49 -1.54 -6.57
C SER A 277 -20.69 -2.30 -7.62
N ALA A 278 -19.43 -1.90 -7.90
CA ALA A 278 -18.72 -2.38 -9.08
C ALA A 278 -17.59 -3.36 -8.77
N ASP A 279 -16.85 -3.17 -7.68
CA ASP A 279 -15.68 -3.99 -7.37
C ASP A 279 -15.57 -4.28 -5.87
N SER A 280 -15.04 -5.45 -5.53
CA SER A 280 -14.73 -5.87 -4.17
C SER A 280 -13.24 -5.75 -3.90
N GLY A 281 -12.84 -5.63 -2.63
CA GLY A 281 -11.43 -5.49 -2.25
C GLY A 281 -10.98 -6.59 -1.32
N GLU A 282 -9.66 -6.86 -1.34
CA GLU A 282 -9.04 -7.87 -0.50
C GLU A 282 -7.65 -7.41 -0.03
N VAL A 283 -7.29 -7.72 1.24
CA VAL A 283 -5.96 -7.44 1.76
C VAL A 283 -4.89 -8.18 0.97
N GLY A 284 -3.78 -7.50 0.69
CA GLY A 284 -2.62 -8.04 -0.02
C GLY A 284 -2.70 -7.92 -1.54
N ARG A 285 -3.81 -7.43 -2.08
CA ARG A 285 -3.98 -7.15 -3.51
C ARG A 285 -3.71 -5.67 -3.87
N GLY A 286 -3.46 -4.85 -2.88
CA GLY A 286 -3.12 -3.45 -3.02
C GLY A 286 -1.66 -3.19 -3.42
N ASN A 287 -1.20 -1.99 -3.13
CA ASN A 287 0.16 -1.54 -3.41
C ASN A 287 1.19 -2.31 -2.59
N ARG A 288 2.45 -2.32 -3.05
CA ARG A 288 3.57 -2.90 -2.32
C ARG A 288 4.11 -1.89 -1.30
N GLY A 289 5.13 -2.26 -0.54
CA GLY A 289 5.66 -1.48 0.58
C GLY A 289 6.17 -0.07 0.25
N ASN A 290 6.38 0.24 -1.03
CA ASN A 290 6.68 1.58 -1.53
C ASN A 290 5.47 2.33 -2.12
N GLY A 291 4.26 1.78 -1.99
CA GLY A 291 3.03 2.39 -2.47
C GLY A 291 2.70 2.13 -3.95
N LEU A 292 3.42 1.25 -4.62
CA LEU A 292 3.28 0.98 -6.04
C LEU A 292 3.17 -0.52 -6.35
N ILE A 293 2.70 -0.83 -7.56
CA ILE A 293 2.81 -2.13 -8.22
C ILE A 293 3.64 -1.91 -9.48
N SER A 294 4.94 -2.22 -9.41
CA SER A 294 5.89 -2.05 -10.52
C SER A 294 6.14 -3.38 -11.19
N PHE A 295 5.69 -3.55 -12.44
CA PHE A 295 5.82 -4.81 -13.18
C PHE A 295 7.26 -5.05 -13.69
N SER A 296 8.07 -4.01 -13.74
CA SER A 296 9.50 -4.10 -14.11
C SER A 296 10.42 -4.40 -12.92
N ARG A 297 9.86 -4.53 -11.72
CA ARG A 297 10.58 -4.83 -10.47
C ARG A 297 10.20 -6.21 -9.94
N PRO A 298 11.09 -6.91 -9.24
CA PRO A 298 10.71 -8.12 -8.54
C PRO A 298 9.67 -7.81 -7.46
N GLY A 299 8.63 -8.65 -7.38
CA GLY A 299 7.54 -8.52 -6.42
C GLY A 299 7.43 -9.70 -5.49
N GLY A 300 7.13 -9.46 -4.21
CA GLY A 300 6.72 -10.49 -3.26
C GLY A 300 5.20 -10.68 -3.25
N SER A 301 4.75 -11.86 -2.79
CA SER A 301 3.32 -12.17 -2.59
C SER A 301 2.82 -11.86 -1.18
N GLU A 302 3.70 -11.51 -0.26
CA GLU A 302 3.36 -11.22 1.13
C GLU A 302 2.57 -9.92 1.26
N ALA A 303 1.40 -9.99 1.88
CA ALA A 303 0.69 -8.80 2.35
C ALA A 303 1.49 -8.17 3.51
N ILE A 304 1.64 -6.85 3.51
CA ILE A 304 2.27 -6.11 4.60
C ILE A 304 1.22 -5.67 5.62
N ALA A 305 0.09 -5.16 5.12
CA ALA A 305 -1.01 -4.65 5.92
C ALA A 305 -1.64 -5.71 6.83
N GLY A 306 -2.11 -5.29 8.00
CA GLY A 306 -2.82 -6.16 8.95
C GLY A 306 -1.94 -7.13 9.76
N LYS A 307 -0.68 -7.29 9.42
CA LYS A 307 0.25 -8.17 10.13
C LYS A 307 0.76 -7.56 11.44
N ASN A 308 1.15 -8.42 12.39
CA ASN A 308 1.72 -7.99 13.67
C ASN A 308 3.04 -7.23 13.49
N PRO A 309 3.15 -5.97 13.98
CA PRO A 309 4.31 -5.11 13.71
C PRO A 309 5.58 -5.48 14.49
N ILE A 310 5.50 -6.38 15.48
CA ILE A 310 6.65 -6.75 16.30
C ILE A 310 7.13 -8.19 16.13
N GLY A 311 6.39 -9.02 15.39
CA GLY A 311 6.74 -10.44 15.26
C GLY A 311 6.50 -11.02 13.88
N HIS A 312 5.72 -10.36 13.01
CA HIS A 312 5.44 -10.92 11.68
C HIS A 312 6.44 -10.45 10.63
N VAL A 313 7.29 -11.38 10.17
CA VAL A 313 8.36 -11.09 9.19
C VAL A 313 7.84 -10.55 7.88
N GLY A 314 6.67 -10.96 7.40
CA GLY A 314 6.07 -10.44 6.18
C GLY A 314 5.86 -8.92 6.21
N LYS A 315 5.52 -8.34 7.38
CA LYS A 315 5.49 -6.89 7.57
C LYS A 315 6.89 -6.32 7.81
N ILE A 316 7.59 -6.87 8.80
CA ILE A 316 8.85 -6.29 9.28
C ILE A 316 9.89 -6.28 8.17
N TYR A 317 10.16 -7.42 7.53
CA TYR A 317 11.12 -7.51 6.44
C TYR A 317 10.59 -6.87 5.15
N GLY A 318 9.27 -6.92 4.91
CA GLY A 318 8.64 -6.25 3.77
C GLY A 318 8.91 -4.74 3.77
N MET A 319 8.75 -4.09 4.92
CA MET A 319 9.03 -2.66 5.08
C MET A 319 10.54 -2.38 5.21
N LEU A 320 11.29 -3.26 5.89
CA LEU A 320 12.72 -3.09 6.08
C LEU A 320 13.49 -3.22 4.75
N ALA A 321 13.08 -4.10 3.85
CA ALA A 321 13.72 -4.28 2.55
C ALA A 321 13.71 -2.98 1.73
N PHE A 322 12.60 -2.24 1.70
CA PHE A 322 12.53 -0.92 1.06
C PHE A 322 13.37 0.12 1.81
N ALA A 323 13.23 0.21 3.14
CA ALA A 323 14.00 1.16 3.94
C ALA A 323 15.51 0.94 3.81
N LEU A 324 15.94 -0.32 3.76
CA LEU A 324 17.34 -0.70 3.56
C LEU A 324 17.83 -0.33 2.15
N ALA A 325 17.02 -0.58 1.11
CA ALA A 325 17.32 -0.20 -0.25
C ALA A 325 17.53 1.32 -0.38
N ASP A 326 16.58 2.11 0.15
CA ASP A 326 16.65 3.58 0.16
C ASP A 326 17.91 4.07 0.89
N ARG A 327 18.20 3.51 2.07
CA ARG A 327 19.39 3.89 2.85
C ARG A 327 20.71 3.54 2.14
N LEU A 328 20.77 2.38 1.50
CA LEU A 328 21.95 1.96 0.74
C LEU A 328 22.24 2.93 -0.39
N VAL A 329 21.25 3.26 -1.23
CA VAL A 329 21.44 4.21 -2.34
C VAL A 329 21.75 5.61 -1.82
N ALA A 330 21.07 6.09 -0.79
CA ALA A 330 21.34 7.41 -0.21
C ALA A 330 22.72 7.54 0.42
N SER A 331 23.27 6.45 0.98
CA SER A 331 24.56 6.44 1.69
C SER A 331 25.76 6.10 0.80
N LEU A 332 25.54 5.46 -0.35
CA LEU A 332 26.58 4.94 -1.23
C LEU A 332 26.42 5.52 -2.64
N PRO A 333 27.03 6.69 -2.95
CA PRO A 333 26.88 7.33 -4.28
C PRO A 333 27.33 6.46 -5.46
N ALA A 334 28.22 5.47 -5.20
CA ALA A 334 28.65 4.50 -6.19
C ALA A 334 27.61 3.37 -6.45
N LEU A 335 26.51 3.35 -5.72
CA LEU A 335 25.40 2.39 -5.88
C LEU A 335 24.22 3.08 -6.57
N GLU A 336 24.02 2.81 -7.84
CA GLU A 336 23.01 3.49 -8.65
C GLU A 336 21.60 2.87 -8.52
N GLU A 337 21.52 1.54 -8.35
CA GLU A 337 20.28 0.83 -8.10
C GLU A 337 20.55 -0.42 -7.26
N VAL A 338 19.65 -0.74 -6.34
CA VAL A 338 19.71 -1.97 -5.56
C VAL A 338 18.34 -2.62 -5.43
N THR A 339 18.32 -3.94 -5.52
CA THR A 339 17.21 -4.78 -5.08
C THR A 339 17.67 -5.59 -3.86
N VAL A 340 16.86 -5.58 -2.82
CA VAL A 340 17.12 -6.23 -1.53
C VAL A 340 16.09 -7.34 -1.31
N TRP A 341 16.54 -8.60 -1.26
CA TRP A 341 15.73 -9.71 -0.80
C TRP A 341 16.09 -10.04 0.64
N MET A 342 15.08 -10.28 1.46
CA MET A 342 15.24 -10.77 2.82
C MET A 342 14.45 -12.05 3.01
N CYS A 343 15.10 -13.10 3.51
CA CYS A 343 14.48 -14.38 3.80
C CYS A 343 14.59 -14.67 5.30
N SER A 344 13.49 -15.11 5.91
CA SER A 344 13.42 -15.55 7.30
C SER A 344 13.35 -17.05 7.43
N GLN A 345 13.61 -17.54 8.64
CA GLN A 345 13.32 -18.89 9.07
C GLN A 345 12.52 -18.81 10.39
N ILE A 346 11.40 -19.49 10.43
CA ILE A 346 10.54 -19.53 11.63
C ILE A 346 11.33 -19.91 12.89
N GLY A 347 11.08 -19.21 13.98
CA GLY A 347 11.72 -19.45 15.28
C GLY A 347 13.12 -18.85 15.43
N GLN A 348 13.73 -18.28 14.37
CA GLN A 348 14.99 -17.57 14.48
C GLN A 348 14.78 -16.13 14.97
N PRO A 349 15.77 -15.52 15.67
CA PRO A 349 15.72 -14.10 16.03
C PRO A 349 15.52 -13.23 14.80
N LEU A 350 14.70 -12.18 14.91
CA LEU A 350 14.40 -11.26 13.80
C LEU A 350 15.62 -10.52 13.26
N ASP A 351 16.65 -10.29 14.09
CA ASP A 351 17.91 -9.66 13.70
C ASP A 351 18.88 -10.64 13.02
N ARG A 352 18.46 -11.91 12.83
CA ARG A 352 19.24 -12.96 12.17
C ARG A 352 18.46 -13.59 11.02
N PRO A 353 18.21 -12.84 9.91
CA PRO A 353 17.60 -13.40 8.73
C PRO A 353 18.38 -14.60 8.21
N GLN A 354 17.68 -15.56 7.61
CA GLN A 354 18.34 -16.70 6.97
C GLN A 354 19.25 -16.24 5.83
N GLN A 355 18.77 -15.25 5.04
CA GLN A 355 19.51 -14.70 3.93
C GLN A 355 19.11 -13.24 3.67
N ILE A 356 20.10 -12.40 3.36
CA ILE A 356 19.92 -11.11 2.69
C ILE A 356 20.69 -11.18 1.37
N PHE A 357 20.03 -10.85 0.28
CA PHE A 357 20.66 -10.81 -1.04
C PHE A 357 20.49 -9.41 -1.63
N LEU A 358 21.61 -8.79 -2.03
CA LEU A 358 21.69 -7.47 -2.63
C LEU A 358 22.10 -7.63 -4.10
N LEU A 359 21.19 -7.35 -5.03
CA LEU A 359 21.51 -7.23 -6.45
C LEU A 359 21.74 -5.75 -6.78
N THR A 360 22.92 -5.40 -7.27
CA THR A 360 23.37 -4.02 -7.34
C THR A 360 23.80 -3.60 -8.74
N HIS A 361 23.39 -2.42 -9.16
CA HIS A 361 24.00 -1.68 -10.26
C HIS A 361 24.96 -0.66 -9.69
N LEU A 362 26.22 -0.73 -10.09
CA LEU A 362 27.27 0.14 -9.59
C LEU A 362 27.71 1.13 -10.67
N ALA A 363 28.07 2.34 -10.26
CA ALA A 363 28.69 3.34 -11.14
C ALA A 363 29.95 2.75 -11.80
N PRO A 364 30.31 3.20 -13.02
CA PRO A 364 31.44 2.64 -13.77
C PRO A 364 32.77 2.70 -13.06
N ASP A 365 33.00 3.71 -12.22
CA ASP A 365 34.19 3.97 -11.44
C ASP A 365 34.16 3.40 -10.02
N ALA A 366 33.09 2.70 -9.66
CA ALA A 366 32.92 2.11 -8.34
C ALA A 366 33.95 1.01 -8.08
N ILE A 367 34.51 0.98 -6.86
CA ILE A 367 35.32 -0.13 -6.37
C ILE A 367 34.39 -1.13 -5.65
N PRO A 368 34.12 -2.31 -6.25
CA PRO A 368 33.08 -3.21 -5.73
C PRO A 368 33.32 -3.65 -4.28
N SER A 369 34.56 -3.91 -3.88
CA SER A 369 34.90 -4.32 -2.52
C SER A 369 34.63 -3.24 -1.46
N ASP A 370 34.70 -1.96 -1.84
CA ASP A 370 34.42 -0.85 -0.93
C ASP A 370 32.90 -0.71 -0.74
N VAL A 371 32.12 -0.82 -1.84
CA VAL A 371 30.66 -0.81 -1.79
C VAL A 371 30.17 -2.00 -0.98
N GLU A 372 30.71 -3.21 -1.20
CA GLU A 372 30.34 -4.42 -0.46
C GLU A 372 30.59 -4.26 1.04
N ARG A 373 31.77 -3.78 1.44
CA ARG A 373 32.13 -3.55 2.84
C ARG A 373 31.18 -2.53 3.49
N ALA A 374 30.89 -1.42 2.82
CA ALA A 374 29.99 -0.38 3.32
C ALA A 374 28.54 -0.86 3.39
N ALA A 375 28.07 -1.60 2.38
CA ALA A 375 26.74 -2.19 2.39
C ALA A 375 26.55 -3.18 3.55
N HIS A 376 27.54 -4.04 3.82
CA HIS A 376 27.51 -4.94 4.97
C HIS A 376 27.44 -4.20 6.30
N ALA A 377 28.13 -3.05 6.45
CA ALA A 377 28.05 -2.23 7.65
C ALA A 377 26.64 -1.65 7.84
N ILE A 378 26.04 -1.10 6.78
CA ILE A 378 24.68 -0.55 6.78
C ILE A 378 23.66 -1.63 7.12
N VAL A 379 23.73 -2.82 6.50
CA VAL A 379 22.84 -3.95 6.82
C VAL A 379 22.96 -4.34 8.29
N SER A 380 24.18 -4.44 8.82
CA SER A 380 24.38 -4.81 10.22
C SER A 380 23.82 -3.78 11.18
N GLU A 381 23.92 -2.50 10.86
CA GLU A 381 23.36 -1.41 11.65
C GLU A 381 21.82 -1.41 11.63
N GLU A 382 21.19 -1.62 10.46
CA GLU A 382 19.73 -1.72 10.34
C GLU A 382 19.19 -2.91 11.14
N LEU A 383 19.86 -4.07 11.09
CA LEU A 383 19.46 -5.23 11.88
C LEU A 383 19.62 -4.99 13.38
N ALA A 384 20.68 -4.28 13.81
CA ALA A 384 20.85 -3.89 15.21
C ALA A 384 19.74 -2.92 15.69
N ASN A 385 19.22 -2.08 14.78
CA ASN A 385 18.14 -1.13 15.06
C ASN A 385 16.71 -1.72 14.93
N LEU A 386 16.60 -3.00 14.60
CA LEU A 386 15.31 -3.65 14.33
C LEU A 386 14.28 -3.48 15.45
N PRO A 387 14.62 -3.53 16.75
CA PRO A 387 13.65 -3.27 17.81
C PRO A 387 13.03 -1.87 17.76
N ALA A 388 13.81 -0.86 17.37
CA ALA A 388 13.30 0.51 17.18
C ALA A 388 12.40 0.59 15.93
N PHE A 389 12.79 -0.07 14.85
CA PHE A 389 11.99 -0.18 13.63
C PHE A 389 10.62 -0.81 13.88
N CYS A 390 10.56 -1.92 14.62
CA CYS A 390 9.31 -2.57 15.00
C CYS A 390 8.42 -1.67 15.89
N ARG A 391 9.02 -0.91 16.81
CA ARG A 391 8.25 0.07 17.62
C ARG A 391 7.65 1.16 16.76
N ALA A 392 8.40 1.69 15.78
CA ALA A 392 7.91 2.71 14.85
C ALA A 392 6.76 2.20 13.97
N LEU A 393 6.82 0.93 13.51
CA LEU A 393 5.70 0.27 12.82
C LEU A 393 4.47 0.14 13.73
N ALA A 394 4.66 -0.28 14.98
CA ALA A 394 3.58 -0.44 15.95
C ALA A 394 2.94 0.90 16.37
N ALA A 395 3.69 1.99 16.28
CA ALA A 395 3.22 3.34 16.56
C ALA A 395 2.55 4.03 15.34
N GLY A 396 2.66 3.45 14.14
CA GLY A 396 2.19 4.06 12.90
C GLY A 396 3.09 5.20 12.39
N GLU A 397 4.30 5.33 12.92
CA GLU A 397 5.30 6.32 12.47
C GLU A 397 5.90 5.95 11.10
N ARG A 398 5.80 4.68 10.71
CA ARG A 398 6.10 4.18 9.38
C ARG A 398 4.80 3.76 8.71
N GLN A 399 4.42 4.49 7.69
CA GLN A 399 3.19 4.19 6.94
C GLN A 399 3.39 2.92 6.11
N VAL A 400 2.41 2.04 6.20
CA VAL A 400 2.21 0.92 5.27
C VAL A 400 1.23 1.43 4.20
N PRO A 401 1.59 1.39 2.91
CA PRO A 401 0.79 1.94 1.80
C PRO A 401 -0.51 1.21 1.55
#